data_19fc48ef9d462b03a47a8cecc66755e3
#
_entry.id   19fc48ef9d462b03a47a8cecc66755e3
#
_cell.length_a   1.000
_cell.length_b   1.000
_cell.length_c   1.000
_cell.angle_alpha   90.00
_cell.angle_beta   90.00
_cell.angle_gamma   90.00
#
_symmetry.space_group_name_H-M   'P 1'
#
loop_
_entity.id
_entity.type
_entity.pdbx_description
1 polymer ?
#
loop_
_entity_poly.entity_id
_entity_poly.type
_entity_poly.pdbx_seq_one_letter_code
_entity_poly.pdbx_strand_id
1 'polypeptide(L)'
;MDIGQILYQLRYEKGIYQKEIAAYLKVSIGTVSNYEQGIHYPDLETLCKLAAYYGVTTDYLLGRTNYRHSPDELDKTLIKDYTVADLVNTTIELPQHDVEHLVDYVKLLKLRNDINKIS
;
A
#
# COMPACT_ATOMS: atom_id res chain seq x y z
N MET A 1 -12.74 2.96 3.26
CA MET A 1 -12.76 1.79 4.17
C MET A 1 -12.15 2.21 5.50
N ASP A 2 -12.70 1.71 6.59
CA ASP A 2 -12.07 1.92 7.90
C ASP A 2 -10.93 0.91 8.12
N ILE A 3 -10.20 1.10 9.22
CA ILE A 3 -9.04 0.26 9.53
C ILE A 3 -9.41 -1.23 9.65
N GLY A 4 -10.55 -1.54 10.24
CA GLY A 4 -10.99 -2.93 10.41
C GLY A 4 -11.22 -3.62 9.08
N GLN A 5 -11.89 -2.95 8.16
CA GLN A 5 -12.14 -3.46 6.81
C GLN A 5 -10.83 -3.64 6.03
N ILE A 6 -9.91 -2.70 6.17
CA ILE A 6 -8.60 -2.78 5.50
C ILE A 6 -7.80 -3.96 6.04
N LEU A 7 -7.78 -4.15 7.36
CA LEU A 7 -7.09 -5.28 7.98
C LEU A 7 -7.67 -6.62 7.52
N TYR A 8 -8.98 -6.72 7.48
CA TYR A 8 -9.67 -7.93 6.99
C TYR A 8 -9.26 -8.21 5.54
N GLN A 9 -9.30 -7.19 4.69
CA GLN A 9 -8.99 -7.34 3.27
C GLN A 9 -7.53 -7.77 3.05
N LEU A 10 -6.59 -7.16 3.77
CA LEU A 10 -5.17 -7.52 3.69
C LEU A 10 -4.94 -8.96 4.12
N ARG A 11 -5.60 -9.40 5.19
CA ARG A 11 -5.50 -10.77 5.65
C ARG A 11 -6.08 -11.74 4.62
N TYR A 12 -7.24 -11.41 4.06
CA TYR A 12 -7.88 -12.21 3.03
C TYR A 12 -6.99 -12.34 1.78
N GLU A 13 -6.42 -11.23 1.32
CA GLU A 13 -5.51 -11.22 0.17
C GLU A 13 -4.27 -12.09 0.40
N LYS A 14 -3.77 -12.10 1.63
CA LYS A 14 -2.60 -12.90 2.00
C LYS A 14 -2.95 -14.39 2.21
N GLY A 15 -4.22 -14.71 2.30
CA GLY A 15 -4.68 -16.10 2.45
C GLY A 15 -4.38 -16.71 3.80
N ILE A 16 -4.34 -15.91 4.86
CA ILE A 16 -4.03 -16.38 6.21
C ILE A 16 -5.23 -16.22 7.14
N TYR A 17 -5.16 -16.95 8.27
CA TYR A 17 -6.22 -16.91 9.29
C TYR A 17 -5.91 -15.93 10.39
N GLN A 18 -6.94 -15.52 11.14
CA GLN A 18 -6.79 -14.63 12.29
C GLN A 18 -5.81 -15.18 13.33
N LYS A 19 -5.73 -16.49 13.49
CA LYS A 19 -4.80 -17.12 14.45
C LYS A 19 -3.34 -16.81 14.14
N GLU A 20 -2.99 -16.65 12.88
CA GLU A 20 -1.61 -16.34 12.47
C GLU A 20 -1.23 -14.92 12.84
N ILE A 21 -2.17 -13.97 12.66
CA ILE A 21 -1.98 -12.59 13.10
C ILE A 21 -1.93 -12.52 14.63
N ALA A 22 -2.81 -13.26 15.30
CA ALA A 22 -2.82 -13.31 16.77
C ALA A 22 -1.49 -13.81 17.33
N ALA A 23 -0.92 -14.85 16.72
CA ALA A 23 0.39 -15.37 17.13
C ALA A 23 1.50 -14.35 16.91
N TYR A 24 1.48 -13.65 15.77
CA TYR A 24 2.47 -12.61 15.48
C TYR A 24 2.40 -11.46 16.47
N LEU A 25 1.19 -11.00 16.80
CA LEU A 25 0.99 -9.90 17.73
C LEU A 25 1.06 -10.32 19.21
N LYS A 26 1.06 -11.63 19.48
CA LYS A 26 1.01 -12.18 20.84
C LYS A 26 -0.25 -11.75 21.58
N VAL A 27 -1.37 -11.82 20.89
CA VAL A 27 -2.71 -11.51 21.43
C VAL A 27 -3.66 -12.68 21.16
N SER A 28 -4.87 -12.61 21.69
CA SER A 28 -5.89 -13.61 21.42
C SER A 28 -6.47 -13.44 20.02
N ILE A 29 -7.03 -14.54 19.47
CA ILE A 29 -7.78 -14.48 18.19
C ILE A 29 -8.94 -13.51 18.30
N GLY A 30 -9.61 -13.47 19.46
CA GLY A 30 -10.70 -12.53 19.70
C GLY A 30 -10.28 -11.07 19.58
N THR A 31 -9.07 -10.74 20.02
CA THR A 31 -8.52 -9.40 19.87
C THR A 31 -8.37 -9.02 18.40
N VAL A 32 -7.83 -9.92 17.58
CA VAL A 32 -7.69 -9.70 16.12
C VAL A 32 -9.07 -9.55 15.48
N SER A 33 -10.01 -10.41 15.85
CA SER A 33 -11.38 -10.33 15.37
C SER A 33 -12.01 -8.98 15.71
N ASN A 34 -11.79 -8.47 16.92
CA ASN A 34 -12.32 -7.17 17.35
C ASN A 34 -11.71 -6.02 16.53
N TYR A 35 -10.43 -6.11 16.17
CA TYR A 35 -9.80 -5.11 15.28
C TYR A 35 -10.49 -5.12 13.91
N GLU A 36 -10.70 -6.29 13.32
CA GLU A 36 -11.29 -6.41 11.98
C GLU A 36 -12.76 -5.99 11.96
N GLN A 37 -13.47 -6.19 13.06
CA GLN A 37 -14.87 -5.80 13.17
C GLN A 37 -15.08 -4.33 13.60
N GLY A 38 -14.00 -3.63 13.94
CA GLY A 38 -14.09 -2.25 14.38
C GLY A 38 -14.57 -2.06 15.81
N ILE A 39 -14.56 -3.13 16.62
CA ILE A 39 -14.98 -3.07 18.03
C ILE A 39 -13.90 -2.41 18.88
N HIS A 40 -12.63 -2.72 18.58
CA HIS A 40 -11.46 -2.13 19.22
C HIS A 40 -10.47 -1.70 18.16
N TYR A 41 -9.64 -0.72 18.50
CA TYR A 41 -8.57 -0.25 17.64
C TYR A 41 -7.22 -0.71 18.17
N PRO A 42 -6.27 -1.08 17.27
CA PRO A 42 -4.91 -1.34 17.70
C PRO A 42 -4.28 -0.09 18.31
N ASP A 43 -3.44 -0.27 19.33
CA ASP A 43 -2.62 0.83 19.80
C ASP A 43 -1.53 1.16 18.76
N LEU A 44 -0.76 2.24 19.01
CA LEU A 44 0.22 2.72 18.03
C LEU A 44 1.29 1.66 17.74
N GLU A 45 1.76 0.96 18.75
CA GLU A 45 2.77 -0.09 18.57
C GLU A 45 2.22 -1.25 17.73
N THR A 46 1.02 -1.70 18.03
CA THR A 46 0.36 -2.77 17.31
C THR A 46 0.06 -2.35 15.86
N LEU A 47 -0.34 -1.10 15.66
CA LEU A 47 -0.57 -0.55 14.33
C LEU A 47 0.71 -0.63 13.48
N CYS A 48 1.84 -0.22 14.03
CA CYS A 48 3.13 -0.31 13.34
C CYS A 48 3.52 -1.76 13.02
N LYS A 49 3.26 -2.68 13.94
CA LYS A 49 3.52 -4.11 13.70
C LYS A 49 2.64 -4.67 12.59
N LEU A 50 1.38 -4.29 12.55
CA LEU A 50 0.45 -4.71 11.48
C LEU A 50 0.89 -4.16 10.12
N ALA A 51 1.29 -2.89 10.08
CA ALA A 51 1.81 -2.29 8.85
C ALA A 51 3.03 -3.03 8.34
N ALA A 52 3.97 -3.34 9.22
CA ALA A 52 5.17 -4.11 8.88
C ALA A 52 4.82 -5.53 8.40
N TYR A 53 3.89 -6.19 9.07
CA TYR A 53 3.49 -7.55 8.71
C TYR A 53 2.89 -7.62 7.31
N TYR A 54 2.01 -6.68 6.98
CA TYR A 54 1.35 -6.65 5.68
C TYR A 54 2.16 -5.92 4.60
N GLY A 55 3.29 -5.33 4.95
CA GLY A 55 4.13 -4.59 4.00
C GLY A 55 3.47 -3.34 3.45
N VAL A 56 2.69 -2.66 4.26
CA VAL A 56 1.98 -1.43 3.90
C VAL A 56 2.35 -0.30 4.88
N THR A 57 1.96 0.93 4.55
CA THR A 57 2.17 2.06 5.45
C THR A 57 1.07 2.14 6.52
N THR A 58 1.36 2.79 7.63
CA THR A 58 0.34 3.09 8.64
C THR A 58 -0.75 4.00 8.08
N ASP A 59 -0.40 4.94 7.20
CA ASP A 59 -1.38 5.79 6.52
C ASP A 59 -2.36 4.97 5.68
N TYR A 60 -1.87 3.92 5.01
CA TYR A 60 -2.75 3.00 4.28
C TYR A 60 -3.71 2.28 5.23
N LEU A 61 -3.20 1.76 6.36
CA LEU A 61 -4.05 1.10 7.35
C LEU A 61 -5.11 2.03 7.93
N LEU A 62 -4.77 3.31 8.10
CA LEU A 62 -5.69 4.31 8.64
C LEU A 62 -6.67 4.86 7.58
N GLY A 63 -6.58 4.39 6.34
CA GLY A 63 -7.46 4.84 5.27
C GLY A 63 -7.16 6.24 4.76
N ARG A 64 -5.98 6.78 5.04
CA ARG A 64 -5.59 8.14 4.64
C ARG A 64 -5.06 8.21 3.22
N THR A 65 -4.69 7.09 2.64
CA THR A 65 -4.15 6.99 1.28
C THR A 65 -4.49 5.64 0.69
N ASN A 66 -4.59 5.56 -0.62
CA ASN A 66 -4.68 4.29 -1.35
C ASN A 66 -3.31 3.74 -1.74
N TYR A 67 -2.24 4.47 -1.44
CA TYR A 67 -0.87 4.06 -1.75
C TYR A 67 -0.35 3.13 -0.66
N ARG A 68 -0.11 1.88 -0.99
CA ARG A 68 0.28 0.82 -0.05
C ARG A 68 1.77 0.80 0.27
N HIS A 69 2.59 1.24 -0.67
CA HIS A 69 4.03 1.01 -0.62
C HIS A 69 4.72 1.90 0.41
N SER A 70 5.84 1.39 0.94
CA SER A 70 6.68 2.16 1.85
C SER A 70 7.21 3.41 1.17
N PRO A 71 7.37 4.54 1.92
CA PRO A 71 8.06 5.71 1.39
C PRO A 71 9.46 5.41 0.86
N ASP A 72 10.10 4.33 1.32
CA ASP A 72 11.42 3.90 0.83
C ASP A 72 11.41 3.61 -0.68
N GLU A 73 10.25 3.20 -1.24
CA GLU A 73 10.11 3.00 -2.67
C GLU A 73 10.38 4.28 -3.47
N LEU A 74 10.12 5.44 -2.87
CA LEU A 74 10.37 6.73 -3.51
C LEU A 74 11.85 7.04 -3.67
N ASP A 75 12.71 6.41 -2.88
CA ASP A 75 14.16 6.61 -2.95
C ASP A 75 14.83 5.75 -4.02
N LYS A 76 14.08 4.86 -4.66
CA LYS A 76 14.62 4.01 -5.72
C LYS A 76 15.04 4.84 -6.92
N THR A 77 16.22 4.54 -7.42
CA THR A 77 16.74 5.14 -8.66
C THR A 77 16.02 4.54 -9.87
N LEU A 78 15.48 5.38 -10.73
CA LEU A 78 14.87 4.96 -11.98
C LEU A 78 15.89 4.90 -13.10
N ILE A 79 16.68 5.96 -13.25
CA ILE A 79 17.73 6.07 -14.26
C ILE A 79 18.78 7.06 -13.78
N LYS A 80 20.07 6.69 -13.87
CA LYS A 80 21.18 7.50 -13.37
C LYS A 80 20.93 7.93 -11.91
N ASP A 81 20.90 9.22 -11.65
CA ASP A 81 20.63 9.80 -10.33
C ASP A 81 19.18 10.28 -10.16
N TYR A 82 18.28 9.94 -11.10
CA TYR A 82 16.86 10.34 -11.08
C TYR A 82 16.03 9.28 -10.36
N THR A 83 15.36 9.68 -9.27
CA THR A 83 14.61 8.75 -8.41
C THR A 83 13.12 8.78 -8.71
N VAL A 84 12.38 7.82 -8.13
CA VAL A 84 10.91 7.81 -8.15
C VAL A 84 10.38 9.12 -7.54
N ALA A 85 10.95 9.57 -6.41
CA ALA A 85 10.55 10.82 -5.77
C ALA A 85 10.73 12.01 -6.71
N ASP A 86 11.83 12.06 -7.46
CA ASP A 86 12.06 13.13 -8.45
C ASP A 86 10.97 13.16 -9.50
N LEU A 87 10.57 11.98 -10.00
CA LEU A 87 9.49 11.89 -10.99
C LEU A 87 8.16 12.38 -10.42
N VAL A 88 7.83 11.99 -9.19
CA VAL A 88 6.60 12.43 -8.53
C VAL A 88 6.61 13.95 -8.35
N ASN A 89 7.70 14.51 -7.84
CA ASN A 89 7.82 15.94 -7.59
C ASN A 89 7.71 16.75 -8.89
N THR A 90 8.39 16.30 -9.94
CA THR A 90 8.32 16.97 -11.25
C THR A 90 6.91 16.91 -11.81
N THR A 91 6.25 15.75 -11.71
CA THR A 91 4.89 15.56 -12.21
C THR A 91 3.90 16.52 -11.54
N ILE A 92 4.03 16.69 -10.22
CA ILE A 92 3.15 17.59 -9.46
C ILE A 92 3.27 19.04 -9.96
N GLU A 93 4.45 19.43 -10.41
CA GLU A 93 4.74 20.80 -10.87
C GLU A 93 4.35 21.06 -12.33
N LEU A 94 4.06 20.02 -13.11
CA LEU A 94 3.73 20.17 -14.53
C LEU A 94 2.36 20.81 -14.73
N PRO A 95 2.17 21.60 -15.80
CA PRO A 95 0.85 22.06 -16.22
C PRO A 95 -0.07 20.87 -16.54
N GLN A 96 -1.38 21.06 -16.38
CA GLN A 96 -2.37 19.98 -16.53
C GLN A 96 -2.28 19.26 -17.88
N HIS A 97 -2.12 19.99 -18.98
CA HIS A 97 -2.06 19.37 -20.30
C HIS A 97 -0.82 18.49 -20.47
N ASP A 98 0.29 18.84 -19.81
CA ASP A 98 1.50 18.01 -19.83
C ASP A 98 1.30 16.75 -18.98
N VAL A 99 0.60 16.86 -17.85
CA VAL A 99 0.25 15.69 -17.02
C VAL A 99 -0.61 14.71 -17.82
N GLU A 100 -1.58 15.21 -18.57
CA GLU A 100 -2.43 14.38 -19.43
C GLU A 100 -1.59 13.61 -20.46
N HIS A 101 -0.66 14.26 -21.13
CA HIS A 101 0.25 13.60 -22.08
C HIS A 101 1.12 12.57 -21.41
N LEU A 102 1.65 12.88 -20.21
CA LEU A 102 2.46 11.94 -19.44
C LEU A 102 1.66 10.69 -19.08
N VAL A 103 0.44 10.87 -18.58
CA VAL A 103 -0.44 9.76 -18.19
C VAL A 103 -0.76 8.89 -19.41
N ASP A 104 -1.09 9.49 -20.54
CA ASP A 104 -1.36 8.75 -21.77
C ASP A 104 -0.15 7.92 -22.19
N TYR A 105 1.05 8.49 -22.13
CA TYR A 105 2.27 7.78 -22.49
C TYR A 105 2.54 6.60 -21.56
N VAL A 106 2.38 6.79 -20.24
CA VAL A 106 2.54 5.72 -19.26
C VAL A 106 1.56 4.58 -19.51
N LYS A 107 0.30 4.91 -19.81
CA LYS A 107 -0.73 3.91 -20.12
C LYS A 107 -0.38 3.12 -21.38
N LEU A 108 0.14 3.78 -22.40
CA LEU A 108 0.57 3.11 -23.64
C LEU A 108 1.75 2.18 -23.39
N LEU A 109 2.71 2.59 -22.57
CA LEU A 109 3.84 1.73 -22.21
C LEU A 109 3.37 0.49 -21.46
N LYS A 110 2.45 0.65 -20.53
CA LYS A 110 1.88 -0.46 -19.77
C LYS A 110 1.16 -1.44 -20.70
N LEU A 111 0.32 -0.92 -21.60
CA LEU A 111 -0.42 -1.73 -22.55
C LEU A 111 0.53 -2.54 -23.46
N ARG A 112 1.58 -1.91 -23.97
CA ARG A 112 2.59 -2.59 -24.80
C ARG A 112 3.26 -3.73 -24.05
N ASN A 113 3.64 -3.48 -22.78
CA ASN A 113 4.31 -4.50 -21.97
C ASN A 113 3.36 -5.64 -21.61
N ASP A 114 2.08 -5.35 -21.35
CA ASP A 114 1.07 -6.39 -21.08
C ASP A 114 0.86 -7.28 -22.30
N ILE A 115 0.81 -6.69 -23.52
CA ILE A 115 0.70 -7.45 -24.76
C ILE A 115 1.93 -8.34 -24.95
N ASN A 116 3.13 -7.82 -24.71
CA ASN A 116 4.37 -8.58 -24.84
C ASN A 116 4.45 -9.77 -23.89
N LYS A 117 3.82 -9.69 -22.73
CA LYS A 117 3.76 -10.80 -21.77
C LYS A 117 2.88 -11.94 -22.24
N ILE A 118 1.87 -11.65 -23.08
CA ILE A 118 0.92 -12.63 -23.59
C ILE A 118 1.52 -13.43 -24.75
N SER A 119 2.43 -12.84 -25.51
CA SER A 119 3.03 -13.46 -26.70
C SER A 119 4.28 -14.33 -26.42
#